data_d2257161b19c8db00b6af5dbc45d462e
#
_entry.id   d2257161b19c8db00b6af5dbc45d462e
#
_cell.length_a   1.000
_cell.length_b   1.000
_cell.length_c   1.000
_cell.angle_alpha   90.00
_cell.angle_beta   90.00
_cell.angle_gamma   90.00
#
_symmetry.space_group_name_H-M   'P 1'
#
loop_
_entity.id
_entity.type
_entity.pdbx_description
1 polymer ?
#
loop_
_entity_poly.entity_id
_entity_poly.type
_entity_poly.pdbx_seq_one_letter_code
_entity_poly.pdbx_strand_id
1 'polypeptide(L)'
;MALTKAEMAERLFLDVGLNKREAKEFVDAYFEVVREELENGEQVKLSGFGNFDLRLKSQRPGRNPKTGEEIPISARRVVTFRPGQKLKVRVEGYAGPRE
;
A
#
# COMPACT_ATOMS: atom_id res chain seq x y z
N MET A 1 -0.96 -9.79 -14.34
CA MET A 1 -2.18 -9.00 -14.09
C MET A 1 -2.22 -8.56 -12.63
N ALA A 2 -2.76 -7.40 -12.39
CA ALA A 2 -2.86 -6.86 -11.05
C ALA A 2 -4.19 -7.24 -10.39
N LEU A 3 -4.16 -7.45 -9.09
CA LEU A 3 -5.37 -7.64 -8.30
C LEU A 3 -5.98 -6.27 -8.00
N THR A 4 -7.23 -6.08 -8.36
CA THR A 4 -7.96 -4.84 -8.14
C THR A 4 -8.92 -4.97 -6.97
N LYS A 5 -9.45 -3.84 -6.48
CA LYS A 5 -10.48 -3.87 -5.44
C LYS A 5 -11.73 -4.60 -5.91
N ALA A 6 -12.10 -4.45 -7.18
CA ALA A 6 -13.24 -5.15 -7.74
C ALA A 6 -13.06 -6.66 -7.69
N GLU A 7 -11.86 -7.14 -8.01
CA GLU A 7 -11.53 -8.56 -7.94
C GLU A 7 -11.51 -9.07 -6.49
N MET A 8 -11.05 -8.25 -5.55
CA MET A 8 -11.11 -8.59 -4.12
C MET A 8 -12.56 -8.76 -3.67
N ALA A 9 -13.45 -7.86 -4.09
CA ALA A 9 -14.87 -7.94 -3.76
C ALA A 9 -15.51 -9.20 -4.35
N GLU A 10 -15.14 -9.55 -5.58
CA GLU A 10 -15.62 -10.77 -6.21
C GLU A 10 -15.18 -12.02 -5.44
N ARG A 11 -13.93 -12.06 -4.98
CA ARG A 11 -13.44 -13.18 -4.17
C ARG A 11 -14.18 -13.31 -2.86
N LEU A 12 -14.54 -12.20 -2.22
CA LEU A 12 -15.35 -12.22 -1.00
C LEU A 12 -16.75 -12.73 -1.28
N PHE A 13 -17.32 -12.37 -2.41
CA PHE A 13 -18.61 -12.89 -2.83
C PHE A 13 -18.55 -14.41 -3.06
N LEU A 14 -17.55 -14.90 -3.79
CA LEU A 14 -17.44 -16.30 -4.15
C LEU A 14 -16.98 -17.20 -2.99
N ASP A 15 -15.98 -16.75 -2.22
CA ASP A 15 -15.29 -17.59 -1.25
C ASP A 15 -15.79 -17.41 0.19
N VAL A 16 -16.33 -16.25 0.53
CA VAL A 16 -16.73 -15.92 1.89
C VAL A 16 -18.25 -15.86 2.07
N GLY A 17 -18.98 -15.73 0.98
CA GLY A 17 -20.45 -15.76 1.01
C GLY A 17 -21.13 -14.42 1.26
N LEU A 18 -20.37 -13.32 1.17
CA LEU A 18 -20.98 -11.97 1.19
C LEU A 18 -21.72 -11.73 -0.12
N ASN A 19 -22.84 -10.98 -0.08
CA ASN A 19 -23.45 -10.58 -1.34
C ASN A 19 -22.57 -9.52 -2.03
N LYS A 20 -22.83 -9.24 -3.30
CA LYS A 20 -21.99 -8.34 -4.10
C LYS A 20 -21.87 -6.94 -3.53
N ARG A 21 -22.96 -6.41 -3.04
CA ARG A 21 -23.00 -5.08 -2.43
C ARG A 21 -22.18 -5.03 -1.14
N GLU A 22 -22.40 -6.00 -0.26
CA GLU A 22 -21.66 -6.12 0.99
C GLU A 22 -20.16 -6.30 0.75
N ALA A 23 -19.80 -7.12 -0.23
CA ALA A 23 -18.40 -7.37 -0.57
C ALA A 23 -17.70 -6.08 -1.02
N LYS A 24 -18.36 -5.30 -1.88
CA LYS A 24 -17.82 -4.02 -2.34
C LYS A 24 -17.67 -3.02 -1.20
N GLU A 25 -18.70 -2.90 -0.38
CA GLU A 25 -18.68 -2.00 0.78
C GLU A 25 -17.59 -2.39 1.77
N PHE A 26 -17.41 -3.67 2.00
CA PHE A 26 -16.35 -4.17 2.89
C PHE A 26 -14.97 -3.79 2.40
N VAL A 27 -14.68 -4.01 1.11
CA VAL A 27 -13.37 -3.68 0.54
C VAL A 27 -13.12 -2.18 0.62
N ASP A 28 -14.10 -1.37 0.25
CA ASP A 28 -13.96 0.09 0.31
C ASP A 28 -13.75 0.58 1.74
N ALA A 29 -14.49 0.05 2.70
CA ALA A 29 -14.35 0.41 4.10
C ALA A 29 -12.98 0.03 4.66
N TYR A 30 -12.50 -1.15 4.30
CA TYR A 30 -11.19 -1.63 4.74
C TYR A 30 -10.08 -0.65 4.34
N PHE A 31 -10.04 -0.29 3.07
CA PHE A 31 -9.00 0.63 2.58
C PHE A 31 -9.18 2.05 3.12
N GLU A 32 -10.43 2.47 3.37
CA GLU A 32 -10.67 3.77 3.98
C GLU A 32 -10.14 3.83 5.41
N VAL A 33 -10.34 2.79 6.20
CA VAL A 33 -9.77 2.72 7.56
C VAL A 33 -8.24 2.82 7.52
N VAL A 34 -7.61 2.12 6.60
CA VAL A 34 -6.14 2.18 6.43
C VAL A 34 -5.70 3.61 6.06
N ARG A 35 -6.40 4.23 5.11
CA ARG A 35 -6.08 5.61 4.70
C ARG A 35 -6.22 6.61 5.85
N GLU A 36 -7.29 6.51 6.62
CA GLU A 36 -7.53 7.41 7.74
C GLU A 36 -6.45 7.31 8.81
N GLU A 37 -6.04 6.09 9.16
CA GLU A 37 -4.97 5.90 10.14
C GLU A 37 -3.66 6.51 9.66
N LEU A 38 -3.29 6.28 8.42
CA LEU A 38 -2.07 6.83 7.84
C LEU A 38 -2.14 8.36 7.72
N GLU A 39 -3.28 8.88 7.33
CA GLU A 39 -3.51 10.32 7.25
C GLU A 39 -3.33 10.99 8.61
N ASN A 40 -3.75 10.31 9.68
CA ASN A 40 -3.64 10.81 11.04
C ASN A 40 -2.26 10.57 11.67
N GLY A 41 -1.31 10.06 10.90
CA GLY A 41 0.06 9.85 11.38
C GLY A 41 0.27 8.54 12.12
N GLU A 42 -0.67 7.61 12.01
CA GLU A 42 -0.58 6.32 12.68
C GLU A 42 -0.06 5.24 11.76
N GLN A 43 0.79 4.39 12.29
CA GLN A 43 1.29 3.21 11.60
C GLN A 43 0.18 2.16 11.49
N VAL A 44 0.17 1.39 10.42
CA VAL A 44 -0.77 0.29 10.26
C VAL A 44 -0.01 -1.03 10.24
N LYS A 45 -0.30 -1.91 11.18
CA LYS A 45 0.36 -3.23 11.30
C LYS A 45 -0.63 -4.33 10.94
N LEU A 46 -0.29 -5.10 9.91
CA LEU A 46 -1.11 -6.22 9.45
C LEU A 46 -0.33 -7.52 9.67
N SER A 47 -0.61 -8.19 10.80
CA SER A 47 0.08 -9.43 11.17
C SER A 47 0.04 -10.47 10.06
N GLY A 48 1.20 -11.04 9.74
CA GLY A 48 1.33 -12.03 8.70
C GLY A 48 1.41 -11.47 7.30
N PHE A 49 1.24 -10.18 7.13
CA PHE A 49 1.28 -9.52 5.82
C PHE A 49 2.39 -8.47 5.76
N GLY A 50 2.31 -7.43 6.55
CA GLY A 50 3.30 -6.36 6.56
C GLY A 50 2.79 -5.12 7.25
N ASN A 51 3.61 -4.08 7.22
CA ASN A 51 3.32 -2.83 7.91
C ASN A 51 3.40 -1.66 6.96
N PHE A 52 2.48 -0.72 7.12
CA PHE A 52 2.58 0.59 6.49
C PHE A 52 3.18 1.56 7.50
N ASP A 53 4.36 2.09 7.18
CA ASP A 53 5.07 3.04 8.00
C ASP A 53 5.05 4.42 7.38
N LEU A 54 5.20 5.43 8.22
CA LEU A 54 5.28 6.81 7.79
C LEU A 54 6.71 7.30 8.01
N ARG A 55 7.22 8.05 7.03
CA ARG A 55 8.54 8.66 7.12
C ARG A 55 8.42 10.14 6.79
N LEU A 56 9.03 10.95 7.63
CA LEU A 56 9.17 12.38 7.34
C LEU A 56 10.47 12.56 6.57
N LYS A 57 10.36 12.99 5.33
CA LYS A 57 11.53 13.37 4.55
C LYS A 57 11.75 14.85 4.73
N SER A 58 12.94 15.20 5.25
CA SER A 58 13.30 16.59 5.46
C SER A 58 13.52 17.30 4.13
N GLN A 59 13.44 18.64 4.18
CA GLN A 59 13.77 19.47 3.03
C GLN A 59 15.19 19.14 2.56
N ARG A 60 15.35 19.03 1.25
CA ARG A 60 16.65 18.72 0.66
C ARG A 60 16.81 19.47 -0.67
N PRO A 61 18.06 19.70 -1.11
CA PRO A 61 18.28 20.30 -2.42
C PRO A 61 17.89 19.33 -3.54
N GLY A 62 17.23 19.85 -4.54
CA GLY A 62 16.97 19.15 -5.79
C GLY A 62 17.56 19.97 -6.92
N ARG A 63 17.54 19.43 -8.13
CA ARG A 63 18.09 20.10 -9.30
C ARG A 63 17.17 19.95 -10.50
N ASN A 64 16.93 21.05 -11.20
CA ASN A 64 16.19 21.02 -12.44
C ASN A 64 17.07 20.37 -13.53
N PRO A 65 16.66 19.24 -14.11
CA PRO A 65 17.49 18.55 -15.12
C PRO A 65 17.67 19.33 -16.41
N LYS A 66 16.81 20.30 -16.71
CA LYS A 66 16.91 21.12 -17.93
C LYS A 66 17.87 22.28 -17.78
N THR A 67 17.88 22.93 -16.63
CA THR A 67 18.68 24.15 -16.41
C THR A 67 19.87 23.93 -15.48
N GLY A 68 19.89 22.85 -14.73
CA GLY A 68 20.89 22.61 -13.70
C GLY A 68 20.70 23.44 -12.45
N GLU A 69 19.62 24.23 -12.39
CA GLU A 69 19.32 25.09 -11.26
C GLU A 69 18.90 24.28 -10.04
N GLU A 70 19.38 24.67 -8.86
CA GLU A 70 18.99 24.05 -7.61
C GLU A 70 17.59 24.49 -7.21
N ILE A 71 16.71 23.50 -6.97
CA ILE A 71 15.34 23.73 -6.51
C ILE A 71 15.16 22.96 -5.21
N PRO A 72 14.89 23.62 -4.07
CA PRO A 72 14.68 22.89 -2.81
C PRO A 72 13.45 21.99 -2.90
N ILE A 73 13.60 20.75 -2.41
CA ILE A 73 12.50 19.82 -2.30
C ILE A 73 11.95 19.94 -0.89
N SER A 74 10.68 20.31 -0.77
CA SER A 74 10.02 20.56 0.52
C SER A 74 9.98 19.30 1.39
N ALA A 75 10.02 19.50 2.69
CA ALA A 75 9.78 18.43 3.65
C ALA A 75 8.37 17.85 3.43
N ARG A 76 8.25 16.53 3.53
CA ARG A 76 6.96 15.87 3.35
C ARG A 76 6.91 14.54 4.07
N ARG A 77 5.69 14.12 4.42
CA ARG A 77 5.44 12.81 4.97
C ARG A 77 5.15 11.85 3.82
N VAL A 78 5.79 10.70 3.83
CA VAL A 78 5.55 9.65 2.83
C VAL A 78 5.19 8.35 3.54
N VAL A 79 4.42 7.51 2.84
CA VAL A 79 4.07 6.20 3.33
C VAL A 79 4.96 5.16 2.64
N THR A 80 5.43 4.17 3.42
CA THR A 80 6.20 3.05 2.90
C THR A 80 5.58 1.76 3.38
N PHE A 81 5.61 0.73 2.54
CA PHE A 81 5.16 -0.60 2.92
C PHE A 81 6.36 -1.50 3.17
N ARG A 82 6.36 -2.17 4.32
CA ARG A 82 7.39 -3.14 4.68
C ARG A 82 6.76 -4.51 4.78
N PRO A 83 7.05 -5.44 3.85
CA PRO A 83 6.47 -6.77 3.91
C PRO A 83 6.96 -7.53 5.13
N GLY A 84 6.07 -8.32 5.73
CA GLY A 84 6.42 -9.18 6.84
C GLY A 84 7.14 -10.44 6.38
N GLN A 85 7.75 -11.16 7.32
CA GLN A 85 8.54 -12.35 7.00
C GLN A 85 7.72 -13.44 6.30
N LYS A 86 6.49 -13.66 6.75
CA LYS A 86 5.62 -14.66 6.13
C LYS A 86 5.30 -14.34 4.68
N LEU A 87 5.05 -13.07 4.38
CA LEU A 87 4.79 -12.64 3.01
C LEU A 87 6.03 -12.81 2.15
N LYS A 88 7.20 -12.41 2.66
CA LYS A 88 8.47 -12.56 1.93
C LYS A 88 8.73 -14.00 1.55
N VAL A 89 8.55 -14.92 2.48
CA VAL A 89 8.78 -16.35 2.24
C VAL A 89 7.84 -16.89 1.16
N ARG A 90 6.58 -16.51 1.20
CA ARG A 90 5.62 -16.96 0.19
C ARG A 90 5.94 -16.41 -1.20
N VAL A 91 6.37 -15.16 -1.29
CA VAL A 91 6.75 -14.54 -2.57
C VAL A 91 8.02 -15.14 -3.12
N GLU A 92 9.00 -15.41 -2.27
CA GLU A 92 10.27 -16.05 -2.67
C GLU A 92 10.04 -17.45 -3.22
N GLY A 93 8.98 -18.13 -2.76
CA GLY A 93 8.61 -19.46 -3.24
C GLY A 93 7.93 -19.47 -4.61
N TYR A 94 7.70 -18.31 -5.23
CA TYR A 94 7.06 -18.24 -6.55
C TYR A 94 7.98 -18.82 -7.62
N ALA A 95 7.48 -19.82 -8.34
CA ALA A 95 8.24 -20.55 -9.35
C ALA A 95 7.86 -20.19 -10.79
N GLY A 96 7.05 -19.14 -10.99
CA GLY A 96 6.62 -18.71 -12.31
C GLY A 96 7.66 -17.88 -13.05
N PRO A 97 7.30 -17.32 -14.22
CA PRO A 97 8.23 -16.52 -15.01
C PRO A 97 8.74 -15.32 -14.21
N ARG A 98 10.00 -14.99 -14.42
CA ARG A 98 10.62 -13.80 -13.81
C ARG A 98 10.76 -12.72 -14.86
N GLU A 99 10.53 -11.52 -14.45
CA GLU A 99 10.69 -10.34 -15.30
C GLU A 99 12.11 -9.81 -15.24
#